data_5cfd7c09efbdd7833432323070c12d24
#
_entry.id   5cfd7c09efbdd7833432323070c12d24
#
_cell.length_a   1.000
_cell.length_b   1.000
_cell.length_c   1.000
_cell.angle_alpha   90.00
_cell.angle_beta   90.00
_cell.angle_gamma   90.00
#
_symmetry.space_group_name_H-M   'P 1'
#
loop_
_entity.id
_entity.type
_entity.pdbx_description
1 polymer ?
#
loop_
_entity_poly.entity_id
_entity_poly.type
_entity_poly.pdbx_seq_one_letter_code
_entity_poly.pdbx_strand_id
1 'polypeptide(L)'
;MLKPYSRAEVSFDLRREIGQEGSNSQAFIAHDEQLDAEIVIKKIQKSAIDSVDSFFDESRILYLSSHPNVVPVHYACQDSDHIFIAMPYYQRGSLNSLLNSRHLTVREIVVLGCQISSGLHNIHSKRLVHFDIKPDNVLLSDRGEALISDFGLSRRLGAAGTAGQDRMYFKMRPPEAYNTQDFTRAFDIYQLGLTLYRMCNGNAAFEEQFSLYGTSPATFDRDGFKFAVRNERFPARDAFEEHIPERLRRVVKKCLKADPRERFQAAIDVSNELAQIEDRLDWQFSLVGATRVWTRRDEGKAYRLAVDTGGTSVAEKTMDSGRKTRITEYCKTGITAREIRRFLGET
;
A
#
# COMPACT_ATOMS: atom_id res chain seq x y z
N MET A 1 -7.84 -47.64 -10.36
CA MET A 1 -9.06 -47.13 -9.69
C MET A 1 -9.36 -45.76 -10.28
N LEU A 2 -10.44 -45.61 -11.07
CA LEU A 2 -10.86 -44.33 -11.61
C LEU A 2 -11.32 -43.46 -10.44
N LYS A 3 -10.70 -42.28 -10.26
CA LYS A 3 -11.18 -41.29 -9.27
C LYS A 3 -12.57 -40.84 -9.72
N PRO A 4 -13.58 -40.80 -8.84
CA PRO A 4 -14.87 -40.24 -9.17
C PRO A 4 -14.67 -38.77 -9.56
N TYR A 5 -15.13 -38.42 -10.75
CA TYR A 5 -14.96 -37.10 -11.34
C TYR A 5 -16.35 -36.56 -11.72
N SER A 6 -16.66 -35.39 -11.20
CA SER A 6 -17.89 -34.67 -11.55
C SER A 6 -17.54 -33.32 -12.15
N ARG A 7 -18.21 -32.91 -13.22
CA ARG A 7 -18.20 -31.53 -13.72
C ARG A 7 -19.37 -30.79 -13.10
N ALA A 8 -19.11 -29.54 -12.69
CA ALA A 8 -20.12 -28.62 -12.25
C ALA A 8 -20.01 -27.34 -13.11
N GLU A 9 -21.12 -26.69 -13.32
CA GLU A 9 -21.18 -25.38 -13.98
C GLU A 9 -21.18 -24.29 -12.90
N VAL A 10 -20.51 -23.17 -13.17
CA VAL A 10 -20.53 -21.97 -12.37
C VAL A 10 -21.14 -20.88 -13.22
N SER A 11 -22.16 -20.19 -12.68
CA SER A 11 -22.88 -19.12 -13.36
C SER A 11 -22.70 -17.80 -12.60
N PHE A 12 -22.29 -16.75 -13.29
CA PHE A 12 -22.18 -15.40 -12.75
C PHE A 12 -22.52 -14.37 -13.81
N ASP A 13 -23.18 -13.29 -13.40
CA ASP A 13 -23.54 -12.16 -14.24
C ASP A 13 -22.52 -11.03 -14.08
N LEU A 14 -21.76 -10.72 -15.15
CA LEU A 14 -20.79 -9.61 -15.15
C LEU A 14 -21.52 -8.28 -15.26
N ARG A 15 -21.49 -7.46 -14.20
CA ARG A 15 -22.23 -6.21 -14.12
C ARG A 15 -21.41 -4.98 -14.49
N ARG A 16 -20.22 -4.81 -13.87
CA ARG A 16 -19.42 -3.60 -14.07
C ARG A 16 -17.93 -3.93 -14.01
N GLU A 17 -17.19 -3.46 -15.01
CA GLU A 17 -15.73 -3.53 -15.00
C GLU A 17 -15.15 -2.59 -13.94
N ILE A 18 -14.17 -3.08 -13.19
CA ILE A 18 -13.44 -2.35 -12.16
C ILE A 18 -11.95 -2.59 -12.33
N GLY A 19 -11.11 -1.54 -12.15
CA GLY A 19 -9.67 -1.65 -12.25
C GLY A 19 -9.15 -1.79 -13.68
N GLN A 20 -8.75 -0.68 -14.27
CA GLN A 20 -8.26 -0.62 -15.68
C GLN A 20 -6.73 -0.83 -15.81
N GLU A 21 -6.01 -1.25 -14.78
CA GLU A 21 -4.53 -1.19 -14.75
C GLU A 21 -3.81 -2.47 -15.19
N GLY A 22 -4.48 -3.49 -15.71
CA GLY A 22 -3.86 -4.72 -16.18
C GLY A 22 -3.96 -4.93 -17.68
N SER A 23 -2.86 -4.92 -18.43
CA SER A 23 -2.87 -5.18 -19.88
C SER A 23 -3.39 -6.58 -20.27
N ASN A 24 -3.40 -7.54 -19.33
CA ASN A 24 -3.69 -8.94 -19.61
C ASN A 24 -4.84 -9.52 -18.76
N SER A 25 -5.49 -8.73 -17.91
CA SER A 25 -6.61 -9.18 -17.08
C SER A 25 -7.61 -8.05 -16.88
N GLN A 26 -8.88 -8.41 -16.80
CA GLN A 26 -9.97 -7.51 -16.47
C GLN A 26 -10.61 -7.96 -15.17
N ALA A 27 -11.02 -7.01 -14.33
CA ALA A 27 -11.77 -7.30 -13.10
C ALA A 27 -13.19 -6.74 -13.22
N PHE A 28 -14.16 -7.53 -12.82
CA PHE A 28 -15.58 -7.19 -12.86
C PHE A 28 -16.23 -7.38 -11.51
N ILE A 29 -17.11 -6.47 -11.12
CA ILE A 29 -18.15 -6.79 -10.14
C ILE A 29 -19.14 -7.68 -10.86
N ALA A 30 -19.42 -8.83 -10.27
CA ALA A 30 -20.36 -9.82 -10.78
C ALA A 30 -21.34 -10.23 -9.70
N HIS A 31 -22.49 -10.72 -10.10
CA HIS A 31 -23.40 -11.44 -9.22
C HIS A 31 -23.22 -12.95 -9.45
N ASP A 32 -22.89 -13.68 -8.40
CA ASP A 32 -22.83 -15.12 -8.42
C ASP A 32 -24.22 -15.66 -8.09
N GLU A 33 -24.83 -16.39 -9.03
CA GLU A 33 -26.19 -16.89 -8.89
C GLU A 33 -26.31 -18.02 -7.82
N GLN A 34 -25.25 -18.80 -7.63
CA GLN A 34 -25.26 -19.88 -6.65
C GLN A 34 -25.06 -19.41 -5.22
N LEU A 35 -24.24 -18.34 -5.04
CA LEU A 35 -24.00 -17.73 -3.73
C LEU A 35 -25.01 -16.63 -3.39
N ASP A 36 -25.80 -16.15 -4.38
CA ASP A 36 -26.67 -14.98 -4.30
C ASP A 36 -25.93 -13.76 -3.72
N ALA A 37 -24.74 -13.49 -4.23
CA ALA A 37 -23.85 -12.49 -3.70
C ALA A 37 -23.07 -11.70 -4.77
N GLU A 38 -22.73 -10.45 -4.44
CA GLU A 38 -21.78 -9.69 -5.24
C GLU A 38 -20.35 -10.15 -4.96
N ILE A 39 -19.65 -10.50 -6.01
CA ILE A 39 -18.25 -10.93 -5.99
C ILE A 39 -17.43 -10.13 -7.01
N VAL A 40 -16.12 -10.28 -6.95
CA VAL A 40 -15.23 -9.82 -8.03
C VAL A 40 -14.77 -11.02 -8.84
N ILE A 41 -14.96 -10.95 -10.15
CA ILE A 41 -14.40 -11.90 -11.12
C ILE A 41 -13.21 -11.26 -11.82
N LYS A 42 -12.02 -11.84 -11.63
CA LYS A 42 -10.85 -11.51 -12.43
C LYS A 42 -10.79 -12.45 -13.63
N LYS A 43 -10.96 -11.88 -14.84
CA LYS A 43 -10.93 -12.57 -16.13
C LYS A 43 -9.55 -12.42 -16.77
N ILE A 44 -8.93 -13.52 -17.14
CA ILE A 44 -7.56 -13.55 -17.67
C ILE A 44 -7.58 -14.35 -18.97
N GLN A 45 -7.03 -13.80 -20.05
CA GLN A 45 -6.90 -14.50 -21.33
C GLN A 45 -5.80 -15.58 -21.25
N LYS A 46 -6.08 -16.80 -21.65
CA LYS A 46 -5.10 -17.90 -21.66
C LYS A 46 -3.91 -17.62 -22.57
N SER A 47 -4.11 -16.88 -23.66
CA SER A 47 -3.02 -16.46 -24.56
C SER A 47 -2.06 -15.44 -23.94
N ALA A 48 -2.42 -14.82 -22.81
CA ALA A 48 -1.62 -13.82 -22.10
C ALA A 48 -0.76 -14.41 -20.96
N ILE A 49 -0.84 -15.73 -20.74
CA ILE A 49 -0.09 -16.46 -19.73
C ILE A 49 0.83 -17.52 -20.34
N ASP A 50 2.01 -17.70 -19.75
CA ASP A 50 3.01 -18.62 -20.27
C ASP A 50 2.58 -20.10 -20.14
N SER A 51 1.85 -20.44 -19.08
CA SER A 51 1.32 -21.77 -18.82
C SER A 51 0.08 -21.72 -17.92
N VAL A 52 -0.98 -22.36 -18.35
CA VAL A 52 -2.24 -22.49 -17.58
C VAL A 52 -2.00 -23.30 -16.30
N ASP A 53 -1.21 -24.37 -16.38
CA ASP A 53 -0.92 -25.23 -15.21
C ASP A 53 -0.09 -24.48 -14.16
N SER A 54 0.93 -23.72 -14.58
CA SER A 54 1.73 -22.87 -13.70
C SER A 54 0.86 -21.80 -13.01
N PHE A 55 -0.06 -21.20 -13.75
CA PHE A 55 -1.01 -20.22 -13.20
C PHE A 55 -1.92 -20.83 -12.13
N PHE A 56 -2.46 -22.03 -12.36
CA PHE A 56 -3.27 -22.72 -11.37
C PHE A 56 -2.44 -23.19 -10.16
N ASP A 57 -1.19 -23.54 -10.33
CA ASP A 57 -0.30 -23.89 -9.21
C ASP A 57 -0.06 -22.70 -8.29
N GLU A 58 0.14 -21.50 -8.84
CA GLU A 58 0.21 -20.25 -8.06
C GLU A 58 -1.11 -19.97 -7.35
N SER A 59 -2.24 -20.12 -8.04
CA SER A 59 -3.58 -19.94 -7.46
C SER A 59 -3.89 -20.96 -6.34
N ARG A 60 -3.42 -22.21 -6.46
CA ARG A 60 -3.55 -23.24 -5.41
C ARG A 60 -2.75 -22.86 -4.15
N ILE A 61 -1.54 -22.32 -4.30
CA ILE A 61 -0.73 -21.88 -3.15
C ILE A 61 -1.44 -20.76 -2.41
N LEU A 62 -2.09 -19.85 -3.12
CA LEU A 62 -2.89 -18.78 -2.53
C LEU A 62 -4.11 -19.30 -1.79
N TYR A 63 -4.85 -20.21 -2.39
CA TYR A 63 -5.97 -20.88 -1.75
C TYR A 63 -5.57 -21.58 -0.44
N LEU A 64 -4.41 -22.23 -0.44
CA LEU A 64 -3.83 -22.86 0.76
C LEU A 64 -3.24 -21.84 1.75
N SER A 65 -3.14 -20.56 1.39
CA SER A 65 -2.53 -19.50 2.18
C SER A 65 -3.58 -18.63 2.89
N SER A 66 -4.69 -19.20 3.34
CA SER A 66 -5.70 -18.45 4.09
C SER A 66 -5.06 -17.64 5.21
N HIS A 67 -5.25 -16.31 5.15
CA HIS A 67 -4.71 -15.36 6.13
C HIS A 67 -5.64 -14.13 6.19
N PRO A 68 -5.93 -13.56 7.37
CA PRO A 68 -6.84 -12.41 7.49
C PRO A 68 -6.42 -11.19 6.68
N ASN A 69 -5.13 -11.04 6.40
CA ASN A 69 -4.60 -9.91 5.61
C ASN A 69 -4.20 -10.29 4.17
N VAL A 70 -4.81 -11.34 3.63
CA VAL A 70 -4.67 -11.75 2.23
C VAL A 70 -6.07 -11.99 1.68
N VAL A 71 -6.38 -11.47 0.50
CA VAL A 71 -7.68 -11.65 -0.14
C VAL A 71 -7.89 -13.13 -0.45
N PRO A 72 -8.95 -13.76 0.08
CA PRO A 72 -9.24 -15.16 -0.20
C PRO A 72 -9.77 -15.35 -1.62
N VAL A 73 -9.54 -16.53 -2.20
CA VAL A 73 -10.14 -16.97 -3.46
C VAL A 73 -11.34 -17.82 -3.13
N HIS A 74 -12.53 -17.51 -3.64
CA HIS A 74 -13.73 -18.35 -3.51
C HIS A 74 -13.62 -19.59 -4.37
N TYR A 75 -13.36 -19.39 -5.65
CA TYR A 75 -13.11 -20.46 -6.62
C TYR A 75 -12.31 -19.94 -7.83
N ALA A 76 -11.78 -20.87 -8.63
CA ALA A 76 -11.24 -20.59 -9.95
C ALA A 76 -11.82 -21.59 -10.95
N CYS A 77 -12.21 -21.08 -12.13
CA CYS A 77 -12.74 -21.88 -13.23
C CYS A 77 -12.18 -21.38 -14.57
N GLN A 78 -12.47 -22.09 -15.66
CA GLN A 78 -12.00 -21.72 -16.99
C GLN A 78 -13.00 -22.17 -18.05
N ASP A 79 -13.05 -21.37 -19.14
CA ASP A 79 -13.66 -21.76 -20.41
C ASP A 79 -12.58 -22.11 -21.46
N SER A 80 -12.92 -22.09 -22.75
CA SER A 80 -11.95 -22.33 -23.85
C SER A 80 -10.80 -21.32 -23.86
N ASP A 81 -11.09 -20.04 -23.57
CA ASP A 81 -10.21 -18.91 -23.87
C ASP A 81 -9.73 -18.17 -22.62
N HIS A 82 -10.45 -18.31 -21.50
CA HIS A 82 -10.22 -17.52 -20.30
C HIS A 82 -10.08 -18.38 -19.02
N ILE A 83 -9.41 -17.79 -18.03
CA ILE A 83 -9.46 -18.23 -16.64
C ILE A 83 -10.22 -17.15 -15.85
N PHE A 84 -11.04 -17.59 -14.92
CA PHE A 84 -11.82 -16.74 -14.02
C PHE A 84 -11.41 -17.05 -12.58
N ILE A 85 -11.14 -16.01 -11.81
CA ILE A 85 -10.89 -16.12 -10.36
C ILE A 85 -11.95 -15.31 -9.64
N ALA A 86 -12.71 -15.95 -8.79
CA ALA A 86 -13.73 -15.33 -7.97
C ALA A 86 -13.17 -15.01 -6.58
N MET A 87 -13.44 -13.81 -6.10
CA MET A 87 -13.00 -13.31 -4.81
C MET A 87 -14.06 -12.37 -4.19
N PRO A 88 -14.03 -12.12 -2.86
CA PRO A 88 -14.94 -11.17 -2.23
C PRO A 88 -14.87 -9.78 -2.86
N TYR A 89 -16.01 -9.11 -2.94
CA TYR A 89 -16.07 -7.70 -3.28
C TYR A 89 -15.89 -6.83 -2.04
N TYR A 90 -14.86 -5.97 -2.03
CA TYR A 90 -14.57 -5.05 -0.93
C TYR A 90 -15.06 -3.65 -1.30
N GLN A 91 -16.23 -3.27 -0.78
CA GLN A 91 -16.90 -1.98 -1.11
C GLN A 91 -16.09 -0.76 -0.70
N ARG A 92 -15.24 -0.85 0.33
CA ARG A 92 -14.36 0.25 0.77
C ARG A 92 -13.20 0.51 -0.19
N GLY A 93 -13.05 -0.31 -1.22
CA GLY A 93 -12.04 -0.14 -2.26
C GLY A 93 -10.62 -0.41 -1.77
N SER A 94 -9.65 0.26 -2.39
CA SER A 94 -8.23 0.07 -2.12
C SER A 94 -7.67 1.13 -1.17
N LEU A 95 -6.50 0.82 -0.59
CA LEU A 95 -5.69 1.79 0.15
C LEU A 95 -5.34 3.01 -0.72
N ASN A 96 -5.16 2.83 -2.04
CA ASN A 96 -4.95 3.93 -2.97
C ASN A 96 -6.13 4.92 -2.99
N SER A 97 -7.35 4.41 -3.04
CA SER A 97 -8.56 5.24 -2.97
C SER A 97 -8.65 6.01 -1.64
N LEU A 98 -8.29 5.35 -0.53
CA LEU A 98 -8.25 6.00 0.79
C LEU A 98 -7.19 7.11 0.83
N LEU A 99 -5.97 6.87 0.32
CA LEU A 99 -4.88 7.86 0.27
C LEU A 99 -5.17 9.04 -0.68
N ASN A 100 -6.03 8.84 -1.69
CA ASN A 100 -6.50 9.92 -2.56
C ASN A 100 -7.60 10.77 -1.89
N SER A 101 -8.32 10.22 -0.92
CA SER A 101 -9.39 10.93 -0.23
C SER A 101 -8.92 11.79 0.94
N ARG A 102 -7.88 11.33 1.67
CA ARG A 102 -7.33 12.02 2.85
C ARG A 102 -5.96 11.47 3.26
N HIS A 103 -5.26 12.23 4.10
CA HIS A 103 -4.10 11.71 4.84
C HIS A 103 -4.54 10.76 5.96
N LEU A 104 -3.67 9.81 6.29
CA LEU A 104 -3.87 8.90 7.41
C LEU A 104 -3.29 9.47 8.70
N THR A 105 -3.88 9.10 9.83
CA THR A 105 -3.24 9.29 11.14
C THR A 105 -2.09 8.30 11.31
N VAL A 106 -1.15 8.58 12.22
CA VAL A 106 -0.06 7.64 12.53
C VAL A 106 -0.60 6.29 13.01
N ARG A 107 -1.68 6.29 13.79
CA ARG A 107 -2.37 5.07 14.23
C ARG A 107 -2.83 4.21 13.05
N GLU A 108 -3.49 4.82 12.07
CA GLU A 108 -3.93 4.11 10.87
C GLU A 108 -2.75 3.56 10.08
N ILE A 109 -1.66 4.33 9.94
CA ILE A 109 -0.44 3.88 9.24
C ILE A 109 0.16 2.67 9.96
N VAL A 110 0.25 2.69 11.28
CA VAL A 110 0.78 1.57 12.08
C VAL A 110 -0.11 0.34 11.93
N VAL A 111 -1.42 0.47 12.13
CA VAL A 111 -2.36 -0.65 12.05
C VAL A 111 -2.35 -1.30 10.66
N LEU A 112 -2.56 -0.49 9.61
CA LEU A 112 -2.57 -0.99 8.24
C LEU A 112 -1.20 -1.53 7.82
N GLY A 113 -0.12 -0.86 8.23
CA GLY A 113 1.25 -1.31 7.96
C GLY A 113 1.57 -2.66 8.61
N CYS A 114 1.14 -2.89 9.85
CA CYS A 114 1.26 -4.18 10.53
C CYS A 114 0.46 -5.27 9.80
N GLN A 115 -0.77 -4.96 9.38
CA GLN A 115 -1.63 -5.89 8.65
C GLN A 115 -1.03 -6.28 7.30
N ILE A 116 -0.56 -5.31 6.50
CA ILE A 116 0.12 -5.56 5.22
C ILE A 116 1.38 -6.41 5.45
N SER A 117 2.19 -6.06 6.46
CA SER A 117 3.41 -6.81 6.79
C SER A 117 3.11 -8.24 7.22
N SER A 118 2.03 -8.47 7.98
CA SER A 118 1.59 -9.81 8.40
C SER A 118 1.13 -10.66 7.21
N GLY A 119 0.30 -10.10 6.33
CA GLY A 119 -0.11 -10.77 5.09
C GLY A 119 1.09 -11.11 4.19
N LEU A 120 2.02 -10.17 4.03
CA LEU A 120 3.23 -10.36 3.25
C LEU A 120 4.16 -11.43 3.86
N HIS A 121 4.27 -11.48 5.19
CA HIS A 121 5.01 -12.53 5.89
C HIS A 121 4.42 -13.92 5.63
N ASN A 122 3.09 -14.05 5.64
CA ASN A 122 2.41 -15.30 5.28
C ASN A 122 2.75 -15.71 3.83
N ILE A 123 2.69 -14.81 2.86
CA ILE A 123 3.06 -15.05 1.46
C ILE A 123 4.51 -15.54 1.38
N HIS A 124 5.44 -14.86 2.04
CA HIS A 124 6.86 -15.21 2.08
C HIS A 124 7.13 -16.56 2.75
N SER A 125 6.33 -16.97 3.75
CA SER A 125 6.44 -18.28 4.39
C SER A 125 6.13 -19.43 3.43
N LYS A 126 5.34 -19.19 2.39
CA LYS A 126 5.03 -20.14 1.30
C LYS A 126 6.05 -20.12 0.17
N ARG A 127 7.19 -19.44 0.36
CA ARG A 127 8.23 -19.25 -0.63
C ARG A 127 7.77 -18.48 -1.88
N LEU A 128 6.77 -17.60 -1.74
CA LEU A 128 6.32 -16.69 -2.79
C LEU A 128 6.92 -15.31 -2.59
N VAL A 129 7.16 -14.61 -3.70
CA VAL A 129 7.41 -13.18 -3.77
C VAL A 129 6.25 -12.56 -4.54
N HIS A 130 5.67 -11.50 -4.02
CA HIS A 130 4.47 -10.89 -4.59
C HIS A 130 4.75 -10.04 -5.83
N PHE A 131 5.85 -9.28 -5.83
CA PHE A 131 6.31 -8.39 -6.89
C PHE A 131 5.46 -7.17 -7.22
N ASP A 132 4.29 -7.00 -6.58
CA ASP A 132 3.42 -5.86 -6.85
C ASP A 132 2.72 -5.31 -5.59
N ILE A 133 3.49 -5.14 -4.50
CA ILE A 133 2.99 -4.51 -3.27
C ILE A 133 2.89 -3.01 -3.48
N LYS A 134 1.67 -2.50 -3.61
CA LYS A 134 1.35 -1.08 -3.79
C LYS A 134 -0.04 -0.77 -3.20
N PRO A 135 -0.36 0.50 -2.92
CA PRO A 135 -1.67 0.87 -2.36
C PRO A 135 -2.87 0.40 -3.19
N ASP A 136 -2.71 0.25 -4.51
CA ASP A 136 -3.77 -0.24 -5.41
C ASP A 136 -4.12 -1.70 -5.14
N ASN A 137 -3.12 -2.51 -4.74
CA ASN A 137 -3.24 -3.94 -4.48
C ASN A 137 -3.44 -4.26 -2.99
N VAL A 138 -3.76 -3.27 -2.17
CA VAL A 138 -4.20 -3.44 -0.79
C VAL A 138 -5.66 -3.03 -0.70
N LEU A 139 -6.55 -4.00 -0.50
CA LEU A 139 -7.98 -3.77 -0.35
C LEU A 139 -8.34 -3.56 1.13
N LEU A 140 -9.46 -2.89 1.38
CA LEU A 140 -9.95 -2.60 2.72
C LEU A 140 -11.24 -3.38 2.99
N SER A 141 -11.25 -4.21 4.04
CA SER A 141 -12.46 -4.89 4.50
C SER A 141 -13.50 -3.89 5.02
N ASP A 142 -14.73 -4.36 5.27
CA ASP A 142 -15.79 -3.53 5.86
C ASP A 142 -15.39 -2.96 7.23
N ARG A 143 -14.51 -3.67 7.96
CA ARG A 143 -13.93 -3.21 9.23
C ARG A 143 -12.73 -2.27 9.06
N GLY A 144 -12.30 -2.01 7.82
CA GLY A 144 -11.13 -1.18 7.51
C GLY A 144 -9.79 -1.91 7.64
N GLU A 145 -9.78 -3.24 7.67
CA GLU A 145 -8.56 -4.04 7.71
C GLU A 145 -7.93 -4.14 6.32
N ALA A 146 -6.60 -4.13 6.26
CA ALA A 146 -5.87 -4.24 5.00
C ALA A 146 -5.70 -5.71 4.57
N LEU A 147 -5.99 -5.99 3.29
CA LEU A 147 -5.78 -7.30 2.67
C LEU A 147 -4.97 -7.14 1.38
N ILE A 148 -3.89 -7.91 1.25
CA ILE A 148 -3.10 -7.97 0.01
C ILE A 148 -3.88 -8.72 -1.05
N SER A 149 -3.95 -8.15 -2.25
CA SER A 149 -4.63 -8.70 -3.43
C SER A 149 -3.70 -8.69 -4.65
N ASP A 150 -4.20 -9.24 -5.74
CA ASP A 150 -3.55 -9.27 -7.06
C ASP A 150 -2.17 -9.96 -7.10
N PHE A 151 -2.23 -11.28 -7.17
CA PHE A 151 -1.06 -12.16 -7.29
C PHE A 151 -0.61 -12.43 -8.74
N GLY A 152 -1.07 -11.65 -9.70
CA GLY A 152 -0.77 -11.85 -11.11
C GLY A 152 0.72 -11.77 -11.49
N LEU A 153 1.53 -11.13 -10.65
CA LEU A 153 2.99 -11.06 -10.81
C LEU A 153 3.76 -11.97 -9.84
N SER A 154 3.08 -12.64 -8.91
CA SER A 154 3.75 -13.47 -7.89
C SER A 154 4.52 -14.63 -8.50
N ARG A 155 5.65 -14.95 -7.91
CA ARG A 155 6.51 -16.07 -8.34
C ARG A 155 7.05 -16.85 -7.14
N ARG A 156 7.23 -18.15 -7.35
CA ARG A 156 7.83 -19.03 -6.36
C ARG A 156 9.34 -18.92 -6.37
N LEU A 157 9.94 -18.82 -5.18
CA LEU A 157 11.38 -18.87 -5.01
C LEU A 157 11.91 -20.25 -5.38
N GLY A 158 12.89 -20.29 -6.28
CA GLY A 158 13.65 -21.48 -6.62
C GLY A 158 14.54 -21.99 -5.47
N ALA A 159 15.32 -23.05 -5.72
CA ALA A 159 16.24 -23.63 -4.72
C ALA A 159 17.27 -22.60 -4.22
N ALA A 160 17.73 -21.70 -5.09
CA ALA A 160 18.67 -20.62 -4.76
C ALA A 160 18.04 -19.49 -3.88
N GLY A 161 16.74 -19.54 -3.58
CA GLY A 161 16.06 -18.50 -2.81
C GLY A 161 15.76 -17.24 -3.62
N THR A 162 15.80 -17.32 -4.96
CA THR A 162 15.49 -16.24 -5.89
C THR A 162 14.33 -16.61 -6.81
N ALA A 163 13.66 -15.61 -7.39
CA ALA A 163 12.66 -15.76 -8.43
C ALA A 163 12.90 -14.73 -9.53
N GLY A 164 12.72 -15.13 -10.79
CA GLY A 164 12.77 -14.24 -11.94
C GLY A 164 11.49 -13.44 -12.10
N GLN A 165 11.60 -12.18 -12.50
CA GLN A 165 10.45 -11.32 -12.84
C GLN A 165 10.87 -10.27 -13.87
N ASP A 166 10.20 -10.24 -15.01
CA ASP A 166 10.40 -9.27 -16.10
C ASP A 166 9.32 -8.18 -16.15
N ARG A 167 8.14 -8.48 -15.60
CA ARG A 167 6.99 -7.55 -15.52
C ARG A 167 7.00 -6.84 -14.18
N MET A 168 7.11 -5.51 -14.19
CA MET A 168 7.18 -4.71 -12.96
C MET A 168 6.52 -3.37 -13.17
N TYR A 169 5.77 -2.94 -12.16
CA TYR A 169 5.23 -1.58 -12.15
C TYR A 169 6.38 -0.57 -11.98
N PHE A 170 6.57 0.28 -12.97
CA PHE A 170 7.77 1.13 -13.10
C PHE A 170 8.03 2.02 -11.88
N LYS A 171 7.00 2.67 -11.34
CA LYS A 171 7.12 3.57 -10.16
C LYS A 171 7.51 2.85 -8.86
N MET A 172 7.24 1.54 -8.76
CA MET A 172 7.48 0.74 -7.56
C MET A 172 8.72 -0.17 -7.70
N ARG A 173 9.50 0.02 -8.74
CA ARG A 173 10.68 -0.79 -9.05
C ARG A 173 11.82 -0.51 -8.06
N PRO A 174 12.37 -1.54 -7.39
CA PRO A 174 13.50 -1.37 -6.48
C PRO A 174 14.83 -1.18 -7.25
N PRO A 175 15.87 -0.66 -6.58
CA PRO A 175 17.19 -0.38 -7.20
C PRO A 175 17.83 -1.56 -7.91
N GLU A 176 17.76 -2.76 -7.32
CA GLU A 176 18.34 -3.99 -7.88
C GLU A 176 17.69 -4.41 -9.20
N ALA A 177 16.41 -4.06 -9.42
CA ALA A 177 15.70 -4.41 -10.65
C ALA A 177 16.22 -3.70 -11.91
N TYR A 178 17.16 -2.79 -11.75
CA TYR A 178 17.88 -2.20 -12.89
C TYR A 178 19.17 -2.95 -13.27
N ASN A 179 19.56 -3.96 -12.47
CA ASN A 179 20.82 -4.69 -12.66
C ASN A 179 20.66 -6.21 -12.77
N THR A 180 19.56 -6.77 -12.28
CA THR A 180 19.28 -8.21 -12.28
C THR A 180 17.81 -8.48 -12.60
N GLN A 181 17.53 -9.73 -13.00
CA GLN A 181 16.17 -10.25 -13.12
C GLN A 181 15.85 -11.31 -12.06
N ASP A 182 16.81 -11.63 -11.19
CA ASP A 182 16.65 -12.57 -10.09
C ASP A 182 16.53 -11.83 -8.75
N PHE A 183 15.43 -12.04 -8.06
CA PHE A 183 15.03 -11.28 -6.89
C PHE A 183 14.75 -12.18 -5.69
N THR A 184 14.97 -11.62 -4.50
CA THR A 184 14.61 -12.21 -3.21
C THR A 184 13.34 -11.53 -2.65
N ARG A 185 12.91 -11.97 -1.47
CA ARG A 185 11.82 -11.31 -0.70
C ARG A 185 12.09 -9.83 -0.40
N ALA A 186 13.35 -9.39 -0.43
CA ALA A 186 13.72 -7.99 -0.22
C ALA A 186 13.14 -7.05 -1.28
N PHE A 187 12.72 -7.56 -2.45
CA PHE A 187 11.97 -6.82 -3.46
C PHE A 187 10.66 -6.28 -2.88
N ASP A 188 9.86 -7.17 -2.30
CA ASP A 188 8.57 -6.81 -1.68
C ASP A 188 8.75 -5.89 -0.46
N ILE A 189 9.84 -6.05 0.31
CA ILE A 189 10.16 -5.16 1.43
C ILE A 189 10.38 -3.72 0.95
N TYR A 190 11.04 -3.54 -0.20
CA TYR A 190 11.20 -2.22 -0.79
C TYR A 190 9.84 -1.62 -1.22
N GLN A 191 9.01 -2.41 -1.87
CA GLN A 191 7.67 -1.99 -2.28
C GLN A 191 6.76 -1.68 -1.07
N LEU A 192 6.87 -2.46 0.01
CA LEU A 192 6.23 -2.14 1.29
C LEU A 192 6.73 -0.80 1.83
N GLY A 193 8.03 -0.51 1.73
CA GLY A 193 8.62 0.78 2.11
C GLY A 193 8.03 1.95 1.31
N LEU A 194 7.86 1.80 -0.01
CA LEU A 194 7.19 2.81 -0.86
C LEU A 194 5.71 2.98 -0.48
N THR A 195 5.03 1.88 -0.17
CA THR A 195 3.63 1.91 0.30
C THR A 195 3.51 2.67 1.63
N LEU A 196 4.35 2.37 2.61
CA LEU A 196 4.41 3.08 3.88
C LEU A 196 4.78 4.56 3.71
N TYR A 197 5.70 4.89 2.79
CA TYR A 197 6.04 6.28 2.46
C TYR A 197 4.81 7.04 1.94
N ARG A 198 4.03 6.43 1.03
CA ARG A 198 2.78 7.01 0.51
C ARG A 198 1.72 7.15 1.62
N MET A 199 1.63 6.21 2.54
CA MET A 199 0.75 6.31 3.71
C MET A 199 1.14 7.48 4.63
N CYS A 200 2.43 7.78 4.79
CA CYS A 200 2.91 8.89 5.59
C CYS A 200 2.66 10.27 4.95
N ASN A 201 2.83 10.38 3.63
CA ASN A 201 2.90 11.66 2.94
C ASN A 201 1.70 11.93 2.01
N GLY A 202 0.86 10.91 1.76
CA GLY A 202 -0.21 10.95 0.76
C GLY A 202 0.29 10.67 -0.65
N ASN A 203 -0.65 10.32 -1.53
CA ASN A 203 -0.35 10.03 -2.94
C ASN A 203 0.13 11.27 -3.70
N ALA A 204 -0.47 12.43 -3.44
CA ALA A 204 -0.13 13.66 -4.14
C ALA A 204 1.37 14.02 -4.02
N ALA A 205 1.94 13.93 -2.81
CA ALA A 205 3.36 14.20 -2.59
C ALA A 205 4.29 13.20 -3.30
N PHE A 206 3.88 11.95 -3.43
CA PHE A 206 4.63 10.93 -4.16
C PHE A 206 4.56 11.16 -5.68
N GLU A 207 3.38 11.46 -6.22
CA GLU A 207 3.17 11.74 -7.64
C GLU A 207 3.86 13.04 -8.07
N GLU A 208 3.85 14.07 -7.23
CA GLU A 208 4.58 15.32 -7.47
C GLU A 208 6.10 15.06 -7.64
N GLN A 209 6.70 14.31 -6.73
CA GLN A 209 8.11 13.92 -6.84
C GLN A 209 8.40 13.07 -8.08
N PHE A 210 7.49 12.18 -8.46
CA PHE A 210 7.64 11.36 -9.66
C PHE A 210 7.56 12.22 -10.93
N SER A 211 6.66 13.22 -10.96
CA SER A 211 6.46 14.12 -12.10
C SER A 211 7.68 15.00 -12.42
N LEU A 212 8.61 15.16 -11.46
CA LEU A 212 9.88 15.87 -11.72
C LEU A 212 10.73 15.20 -12.81
N TYR A 213 10.50 13.91 -13.06
CA TYR A 213 11.19 13.16 -14.14
C TYR A 213 10.42 13.17 -15.47
N GLY A 214 9.27 13.85 -15.53
CA GLY A 214 8.44 14.01 -16.71
C GLY A 214 7.00 13.55 -16.49
N THR A 215 6.08 14.16 -17.23
CA THR A 215 4.62 13.96 -17.08
C THR A 215 4.01 13.06 -18.16
N SER A 216 4.79 12.66 -19.15
CA SER A 216 4.35 11.77 -20.23
C SER A 216 5.45 10.77 -20.62
N PRO A 217 5.11 9.63 -21.25
CA PRO A 217 6.12 8.66 -21.70
C PRO A 217 7.18 9.24 -22.64
N ALA A 218 6.83 10.27 -23.43
CA ALA A 218 7.71 10.93 -24.38
C ALA A 218 8.71 11.88 -23.70
N THR A 219 8.35 12.48 -22.57
CA THR A 219 9.16 13.46 -21.84
C THR A 219 9.83 12.88 -20.60
N PHE A 220 9.58 11.61 -20.28
CA PHE A 220 10.05 10.99 -19.05
C PHE A 220 11.57 10.69 -19.10
N ASP A 221 12.32 11.30 -18.18
CA ASP A 221 13.74 11.05 -17.98
C ASP A 221 13.98 9.72 -17.24
N ARG A 222 14.07 8.65 -18.01
CA ARG A 222 14.27 7.28 -17.49
C ARG A 222 15.60 7.11 -16.78
N ASP A 223 16.65 7.73 -17.29
CA ASP A 223 18.00 7.59 -16.72
C ASP A 223 18.15 8.40 -15.43
N GLY A 224 17.62 9.62 -15.40
CA GLY A 224 17.55 10.44 -14.20
C GLY A 224 16.72 9.77 -13.10
N PHE A 225 15.56 9.20 -13.44
CA PHE A 225 14.73 8.45 -12.47
C PHE A 225 15.47 7.20 -11.93
N LYS A 226 16.06 6.39 -12.83
CA LYS A 226 16.88 5.23 -12.46
C LYS A 226 18.03 5.63 -11.53
N PHE A 227 18.73 6.73 -11.86
CA PHE A 227 19.80 7.27 -11.03
C PHE A 227 19.28 7.65 -9.64
N ALA A 228 18.14 8.35 -9.57
CA ALA A 228 17.55 8.79 -8.31
C ALA A 228 17.13 7.59 -7.41
N VAL A 229 16.50 6.56 -7.98
CA VAL A 229 16.13 5.33 -7.25
C VAL A 229 17.38 4.63 -6.71
N ARG A 230 18.41 4.44 -7.54
CA ARG A 230 19.66 3.75 -7.17
C ARG A 230 20.49 4.50 -6.12
N ASN A 231 20.39 5.82 -6.09
CA ASN A 231 21.15 6.68 -5.17
C ASN A 231 20.30 7.18 -3.99
N GLU A 232 19.20 6.48 -3.69
CA GLU A 232 18.33 6.78 -2.55
C GLU A 232 17.70 8.20 -2.58
N ARG A 233 17.57 8.82 -3.75
CA ARG A 233 17.01 10.18 -3.93
C ARG A 233 15.52 10.18 -4.28
N PHE A 234 14.98 9.05 -4.72
CA PHE A 234 13.55 8.87 -4.94
C PHE A 234 13.02 7.67 -4.14
N PRO A 235 11.90 7.84 -3.40
CA PRO A 235 11.30 9.12 -3.01
C PRO A 235 12.24 9.91 -2.09
N ALA A 236 11.96 11.20 -1.87
CA ALA A 236 12.73 12.07 -0.97
C ALA A 236 12.59 11.58 0.49
N ARG A 237 13.57 10.82 0.96
CA ARG A 237 13.51 10.01 2.20
C ARG A 237 13.48 10.82 3.49
N ASP A 238 13.76 12.12 3.42
CA ASP A 238 13.69 13.06 4.55
C ASP A 238 12.43 13.94 4.51
N ALA A 239 11.67 13.88 3.43
CA ALA A 239 10.42 14.62 3.27
C ALA A 239 9.28 13.87 3.97
N PHE A 240 9.03 14.26 5.21
CA PHE A 240 7.88 13.79 6.00
C PHE A 240 7.24 14.97 6.70
N GLU A 241 5.90 14.93 6.82
CA GLU A 241 5.17 15.88 7.64
C GLU A 241 5.54 15.75 9.13
N GLU A 242 5.43 16.83 9.88
CA GLU A 242 5.93 16.93 11.25
C GLU A 242 5.28 15.97 12.25
N HIS A 243 4.05 15.54 11.99
CA HIS A 243 3.34 14.57 12.84
C HIS A 243 3.89 13.14 12.72
N ILE A 244 4.61 12.83 11.64
CA ILE A 244 5.19 11.50 11.45
C ILE A 244 6.36 11.30 12.41
N PRO A 245 6.29 10.34 13.37
CA PRO A 245 7.33 10.13 14.36
C PRO A 245 8.65 9.64 13.74
N GLU A 246 9.76 9.95 14.40
CA GLU A 246 11.09 9.56 13.92
C GLU A 246 11.24 8.03 13.79
N ARG A 247 10.61 7.26 14.68
CA ARG A 247 10.64 5.79 14.59
C ARG A 247 10.00 5.30 13.30
N LEU A 248 8.83 5.85 12.92
CA LEU A 248 8.15 5.51 11.67
C LEU A 248 8.99 5.88 10.46
N ARG A 249 9.60 7.09 10.46
CA ARG A 249 10.52 7.51 9.40
C ARG A 249 11.69 6.54 9.23
N ARG A 250 12.28 6.06 10.33
CA ARG A 250 13.37 5.07 10.30
C ARG A 250 12.93 3.74 9.73
N VAL A 251 11.73 3.25 10.06
CA VAL A 251 11.18 2.02 9.48
C VAL A 251 11.05 2.16 7.97
N VAL A 252 10.44 3.25 7.48
CA VAL A 252 10.29 3.52 6.05
C VAL A 252 11.65 3.59 5.36
N LYS A 253 12.59 4.38 5.90
CA LYS A 253 13.94 4.53 5.34
C LYS A 253 14.69 3.20 5.26
N LYS A 254 14.57 2.34 6.29
CA LYS A 254 15.22 1.03 6.29
C LYS A 254 14.62 0.09 5.23
N CYS A 255 13.31 0.08 5.03
CA CYS A 255 12.69 -0.66 3.92
C CYS A 255 13.22 -0.19 2.55
N LEU A 256 13.49 1.11 2.41
CA LEU A 256 13.88 1.75 1.15
C LEU A 256 15.40 1.74 0.89
N LYS A 257 16.23 1.05 1.66
CA LYS A 257 17.66 0.95 1.41
C LYS A 257 17.96 0.45 0.01
N ALA A 258 18.99 1.03 -0.65
CA ALA A 258 19.36 0.63 -2.00
C ALA A 258 19.91 -0.80 -2.03
N ASP A 259 20.76 -1.17 -1.07
CA ASP A 259 21.21 -2.54 -0.90
C ASP A 259 20.13 -3.40 -0.25
N PRO A 260 19.62 -4.47 -0.91
CA PRO A 260 18.63 -5.37 -0.33
C PRO A 260 19.03 -5.99 1.03
N ARG A 261 20.34 -6.15 1.28
CA ARG A 261 20.88 -6.71 2.52
C ARG A 261 20.74 -5.75 3.72
N GLU A 262 20.64 -4.45 3.48
CA GLU A 262 20.44 -3.43 4.51
C GLU A 262 18.96 -3.24 4.89
N ARG A 263 18.03 -3.80 4.13
CA ARG A 263 16.59 -3.79 4.41
C ARG A 263 16.24 -4.75 5.54
N PHE A 264 14.99 -4.73 5.98
CA PHE A 264 14.47 -5.84 6.79
C PHE A 264 14.52 -7.14 5.99
N GLN A 265 14.90 -8.24 6.65
CA GLN A 265 15.05 -9.53 5.99
C GLN A 265 13.74 -10.36 6.03
N ALA A 266 12.81 -10.00 6.92
CA ALA A 266 11.48 -10.58 6.98
C ALA A 266 10.42 -9.48 7.14
N ALA A 267 9.25 -9.67 6.53
CA ALA A 267 8.15 -8.71 6.64
C ALA A 267 7.60 -8.60 8.08
N ILE A 268 7.71 -9.66 8.87
CA ILE A 268 7.31 -9.63 10.29
C ILE A 268 8.17 -8.66 11.11
N ASP A 269 9.44 -8.46 10.75
CA ASP A 269 10.30 -7.52 11.46
C ASP A 269 9.85 -6.07 11.23
N VAL A 270 9.28 -5.77 10.05
CA VAL A 270 8.65 -4.47 9.79
C VAL A 270 7.44 -4.27 10.69
N SER A 271 6.57 -5.30 10.80
CA SER A 271 5.41 -5.27 11.71
C SER A 271 5.83 -5.03 13.16
N ASN A 272 6.85 -5.73 13.64
CA ASN A 272 7.35 -5.60 15.00
C ASN A 272 7.86 -4.18 15.30
N GLU A 273 8.57 -3.57 14.36
CA GLU A 273 9.05 -2.19 14.53
C GLU A 273 7.91 -1.16 14.47
N LEU A 274 6.92 -1.37 13.59
CA LEU A 274 5.72 -0.53 13.52
C LEU A 274 4.90 -0.59 14.81
N ALA A 275 4.71 -1.79 15.37
CA ALA A 275 3.93 -2.00 16.59
C ALA A 275 4.52 -1.31 17.84
N GLN A 276 5.78 -0.89 17.78
CA GLN A 276 6.44 -0.15 18.87
C GLN A 276 6.28 1.38 18.78
N ILE A 277 5.48 1.87 17.82
CA ILE A 277 5.26 3.31 17.63
C ILE A 277 4.05 3.71 18.48
N GLU A 278 4.27 4.56 19.46
CA GLU A 278 3.24 5.05 20.40
C GLU A 278 3.07 6.57 20.34
N ASP A 279 3.99 7.27 19.65
CA ASP A 279 3.99 8.72 19.58
C ASP A 279 3.04 9.27 18.52
N ARG A 280 2.33 10.36 18.83
CA ARG A 280 1.53 11.18 17.91
C ARG A 280 0.47 10.41 17.10
N LEU A 281 -0.05 9.33 17.67
CA LEU A 281 -0.89 8.36 16.96
C LEU A 281 -2.15 8.98 16.33
N ASP A 282 -2.76 9.96 16.96
CA ASP A 282 -4.13 10.41 16.65
C ASP A 282 -4.18 11.80 15.99
N TRP A 283 -3.04 12.35 15.58
CA TRP A 283 -3.01 13.58 14.80
C TRP A 283 -3.46 13.35 13.36
N GLN A 284 -4.53 14.04 12.98
CA GLN A 284 -5.00 14.09 11.59
C GLN A 284 -4.38 15.29 10.90
N PHE A 285 -3.62 15.04 9.85
CA PHE A 285 -3.09 16.07 8.95
C PHE A 285 -4.05 16.33 7.79
N SER A 286 -4.17 17.58 7.38
CA SER A 286 -4.91 17.99 6.18
C SER A 286 -4.34 19.28 5.58
N LEU A 287 -4.54 19.47 4.29
CA LEU A 287 -4.31 20.73 3.59
C LEU A 287 -5.66 21.41 3.37
N VAL A 288 -5.79 22.65 3.86
CA VAL A 288 -6.96 23.50 3.63
C VAL A 288 -6.52 24.66 2.74
N GLY A 289 -6.71 24.51 1.44
CA GLY A 289 -6.01 25.32 0.46
C GLY A 289 -4.50 25.04 0.55
N ALA A 290 -3.71 26.08 0.80
CA ALA A 290 -2.26 25.97 1.01
C ALA A 290 -1.85 25.95 2.50
N THR A 291 -2.83 25.94 3.42
CA THR A 291 -2.58 25.96 4.87
C THR A 291 -2.46 24.51 5.36
N ARG A 292 -1.37 24.19 6.04
CA ARG A 292 -1.17 22.92 6.73
C ARG A 292 -1.93 22.93 8.05
N VAL A 293 -2.74 21.90 8.30
CA VAL A 293 -3.59 21.82 9.49
C VAL A 293 -3.44 20.46 10.14
N TRP A 294 -3.12 20.44 11.43
CA TRP A 294 -3.13 19.25 12.28
C TRP A 294 -4.25 19.39 13.30
N THR A 295 -5.04 18.34 13.44
CA THR A 295 -6.11 18.25 14.43
C THR A 295 -5.99 16.96 15.23
N ARG A 296 -6.30 17.02 16.52
CA ARG A 296 -6.43 15.85 17.39
C ARG A 296 -7.58 16.06 18.35
N ARG A 297 -8.36 15.01 18.57
CA ARG A 297 -9.45 15.00 19.55
C ARG A 297 -9.10 14.02 20.67
N ASP A 298 -9.11 14.53 21.90
CA ASP A 298 -9.01 13.77 23.14
C ASP A 298 -10.34 13.83 23.89
N GLU A 299 -10.46 13.11 25.00
CA GLU A 299 -11.63 13.22 25.87
C GLU A 299 -11.81 14.65 26.35
N GLY A 300 -12.99 15.23 26.09
CA GLY A 300 -13.39 16.57 26.55
C GLY A 300 -12.75 17.74 25.80
N LYS A 301 -11.87 17.53 24.82
CA LYS A 301 -11.14 18.61 24.14
C LYS A 301 -10.65 18.23 22.75
N ALA A 302 -10.49 19.24 21.89
CA ALA A 302 -9.86 19.11 20.59
C ALA A 302 -8.73 20.14 20.44
N TYR A 303 -7.64 19.74 19.83
CA TYR A 303 -6.50 20.59 19.49
C TYR A 303 -6.43 20.82 17.99
N ARG A 304 -6.03 22.02 17.62
CA ARG A 304 -5.80 22.39 16.21
C ARG A 304 -4.56 23.28 16.12
N LEU A 305 -3.67 22.95 15.20
CA LEU A 305 -2.58 23.81 14.74
C LEU A 305 -2.76 24.04 13.23
N ALA A 306 -2.77 25.29 12.82
CA ALA A 306 -2.78 25.69 11.41
C ALA A 306 -1.52 26.51 11.13
N VAL A 307 -0.87 26.26 9.99
CA VAL A 307 0.33 26.97 9.55
C VAL A 307 0.17 27.32 8.08
N ASP A 308 0.19 28.63 7.77
CA ASP A 308 0.09 29.12 6.40
C ASP A 308 1.44 29.01 5.63
N THR A 309 1.43 29.35 4.37
CA THR A 309 2.63 29.31 3.50
C THR A 309 3.73 30.30 3.94
N GLY A 310 3.39 31.36 4.65
CA GLY A 310 4.33 32.33 5.22
C GLY A 310 4.90 31.87 6.57
N GLY A 311 4.51 30.70 7.07
CA GLY A 311 4.92 30.19 8.38
C GLY A 311 4.20 30.84 9.56
N THR A 312 3.08 31.56 9.32
CA THR A 312 2.24 32.09 10.41
C THR A 312 1.39 30.95 10.96
N SER A 313 1.38 30.81 12.28
CA SER A 313 0.70 29.72 12.97
C SER A 313 -0.39 30.21 13.89
N VAL A 314 -1.47 29.41 13.96
CA VAL A 314 -2.58 29.56 14.93
C VAL A 314 -2.80 28.22 15.61
N ALA A 315 -2.59 28.19 16.93
CA ALA A 315 -2.82 27.01 17.76
C ALA A 315 -4.00 27.26 18.70
N GLU A 316 -4.94 26.30 18.71
CA GLU A 316 -6.20 26.41 19.46
C GLU A 316 -6.50 25.11 20.20
N LYS A 317 -7.12 25.26 21.38
CA LYS A 317 -7.77 24.19 22.13
C LYS A 317 -9.26 24.51 22.22
N THR A 318 -10.11 23.57 21.88
CA THR A 318 -11.57 23.67 21.97
C THR A 318 -12.06 22.65 22.99
N MET A 319 -12.79 23.07 24.00
CA MET A 319 -13.45 22.18 24.97
C MET A 319 -14.79 21.67 24.39
N ASP A 320 -15.31 20.55 24.88
CA ASP A 320 -16.64 20.03 24.46
C ASP A 320 -17.79 21.01 24.74
N SER A 321 -17.61 21.93 25.72
CA SER A 321 -18.52 23.06 25.96
C SER A 321 -18.54 24.11 24.83
N GLY A 322 -17.72 23.95 23.79
CA GLY A 322 -17.52 24.90 22.70
C GLY A 322 -16.57 26.06 23.04
N ARG A 323 -16.06 26.16 24.28
CA ARG A 323 -15.07 27.18 24.64
C ARG A 323 -13.77 26.99 23.91
N LYS A 324 -13.35 27.98 23.11
CA LYS A 324 -12.08 28.04 22.41
C LYS A 324 -11.06 28.86 23.18
N THR A 325 -9.83 28.37 23.24
CA THR A 325 -8.69 29.05 23.87
C THR A 325 -7.47 28.95 22.94
N ARG A 326 -6.81 30.09 22.70
CA ARG A 326 -5.53 30.11 21.97
C ARG A 326 -4.40 29.58 22.83
N ILE A 327 -3.53 28.77 22.22
CA ILE A 327 -2.28 28.33 22.82
C ILE A 327 -1.20 29.28 22.33
N THR A 328 -1.03 30.41 23.05
CA THR A 328 -0.28 31.60 22.60
C THR A 328 1.17 31.32 22.28
N GLU A 329 1.79 30.35 22.94
CA GLU A 329 3.16 29.92 22.70
C GLU A 329 3.38 29.47 21.24
N TYR A 330 2.37 28.89 20.61
CA TYR A 330 2.40 28.38 19.24
C TYR A 330 1.62 29.25 18.25
N CYS A 331 1.21 30.46 18.63
CA CYS A 331 0.58 31.46 17.76
C CYS A 331 1.63 32.54 17.40
N LYS A 332 2.32 32.37 16.28
CA LYS A 332 3.40 33.28 15.87
C LYS A 332 3.67 33.27 14.37
N THR A 333 4.44 34.24 13.90
CA THR A 333 5.02 34.23 12.55
C THR A 333 6.33 33.44 12.55
N GLY A 334 6.57 32.67 11.48
CA GLY A 334 7.82 31.92 11.30
C GLY A 334 7.97 30.75 12.27
N ILE A 335 6.89 30.00 12.54
CA ILE A 335 6.99 28.77 13.35
C ILE A 335 7.90 27.74 12.69
N THR A 336 8.83 27.19 13.47
CA THR A 336 9.80 26.21 12.98
C THR A 336 9.22 24.78 13.03
N ALA A 337 9.75 23.88 12.17
CA ALA A 337 9.39 22.47 12.19
C ALA A 337 9.64 21.81 13.56
N ARG A 338 10.65 22.28 14.33
CA ARG A 338 10.93 21.80 15.71
C ARG A 338 9.80 22.19 16.65
N GLU A 339 9.28 23.40 16.56
CA GLU A 339 8.18 23.88 17.40
C GLU A 339 6.87 23.20 17.05
N ILE A 340 6.60 22.97 15.74
CA ILE A 340 5.46 22.15 15.32
C ILE A 340 5.55 20.75 15.95
N ARG A 341 6.70 20.08 15.82
CA ARG A 341 6.89 18.75 16.44
C ARG A 341 6.74 18.76 17.96
N ARG A 342 7.15 19.85 18.62
CA ARG A 342 6.97 19.99 20.08
C ARG A 342 5.49 20.12 20.43
N PHE A 343 4.72 20.97 19.73
CA PHE A 343 3.27 21.07 19.91
C PHE A 343 2.58 19.70 19.75
N LEU A 344 2.92 18.96 18.68
CA LEU A 344 2.32 17.66 18.38
C LEU A 344 2.71 16.55 19.36
N GLY A 345 3.74 16.73 20.18
CA GLY A 345 4.21 15.79 21.19
C GLY A 345 3.81 16.15 22.62
N GLU A 346 3.61 17.43 22.92
CA GLU A 346 3.30 17.94 24.26
C GLU A 346 1.80 18.15 24.53
N THR A 347 1.00 18.23 23.48
CA THR A 347 -0.46 18.37 23.57
C THR A 347 -1.14 17.04 23.29
#